data_f4ffc192ca80f5828b2ab6d4cc73ab06
#
_entry.id   f4ffc192ca80f5828b2ab6d4cc73ab06
#
_cell.length_a   1.000
_cell.length_b   1.000
_cell.length_c   1.000
_cell.angle_alpha   90.00
_cell.angle_beta   90.00
_cell.angle_gamma   90.00
#
_symmetry.space_group_name_H-M   'P 1'
#
loop_
_entity.id
_entity.type
_entity.pdbx_description
1 polymer ?
#
loop_
_entity_poly.entity_id
_entity_poly.type
_entity_poly.pdbx_seq_one_letter_code
_entity_poly.pdbx_strand_id
1 'polypeptide(L)'
;DVTLIPSAAAKGQSYYIADDKGLWHHIYHHHSGKYDSAYLIGKKPSFLKNGVKYYSTDGAKFYDTNGTFIGESYAYFQYVSPRVPTSYSAAELDQYIAKELQSKEKSGNTKYANATTKSPLKGLGATLKTIEQEKNINALFILSLAIHESDYGMSCHAQNYNNLFGLYVTDSNDACSTNVDTSAKKYFKSIEENIT
;
A
#
# COMPACT_ATOMS: atom_id res chain seq x y z
N ASP A 1 6.55 -17.00 -1.34
CA ASP A 1 6.96 -18.40 -1.38
C ASP A 1 6.05 -19.24 -0.46
N VAL A 2 5.54 -20.36 -0.97
CA VAL A 2 4.75 -21.31 -0.17
C VAL A 2 5.71 -22.33 0.44
N THR A 3 5.80 -22.36 1.75
CA THR A 3 6.60 -23.35 2.46
C THR A 3 5.71 -24.54 2.84
N LEU A 4 6.04 -25.70 2.31
CA LEU A 4 5.38 -26.96 2.72
C LEU A 4 6.03 -27.46 4.01
N ILE A 5 5.20 -27.68 5.03
CA ILE A 5 5.62 -28.27 6.30
C ILE A 5 4.81 -29.53 6.60
N PRO A 6 5.38 -30.52 7.30
CA PRO A 6 4.62 -31.67 7.74
C PRO A 6 3.43 -31.24 8.61
N SER A 7 2.25 -31.82 8.39
CA SER A 7 1.03 -31.47 9.14
C SER A 7 1.19 -31.63 10.67
N ALA A 8 2.00 -32.55 11.11
CA ALA A 8 2.34 -32.75 12.54
C ALA A 8 3.16 -31.55 13.11
N ALA A 9 3.86 -30.77 12.29
CA ALA A 9 4.62 -29.60 12.70
C ALA A 9 3.80 -28.29 12.56
N ALA A 10 2.63 -28.35 11.93
CA ALA A 10 1.77 -27.19 11.71
C ALA A 10 1.08 -26.80 13.02
N LYS A 11 1.49 -25.66 13.61
CA LYS A 11 0.85 -25.07 14.79
C LYS A 11 -0.30 -24.13 14.43
N GLY A 12 -0.39 -23.72 13.19
CA GLY A 12 -1.43 -22.87 12.62
C GLY A 12 -1.31 -22.81 11.11
N GLN A 13 -2.25 -22.13 10.46
CA GLN A 13 -2.31 -22.01 9.02
C GLN A 13 -2.81 -20.61 8.66
N SER A 14 -2.15 -19.94 7.68
CA SER A 14 -2.64 -18.71 7.10
C SER A 14 -4.02 -18.93 6.50
N TYR A 15 -4.88 -17.93 6.60
CA TYR A 15 -6.25 -18.01 6.11
C TYR A 15 -6.71 -16.67 5.54
N TYR A 16 -7.77 -16.74 4.77
CA TYR A 16 -8.48 -15.58 4.24
C TYR A 16 -9.82 -15.42 4.95
N ILE A 17 -10.21 -14.18 5.22
CA ILE A 17 -11.52 -13.83 5.76
C ILE A 17 -12.01 -12.54 5.08
N ALA A 18 -13.31 -12.48 4.79
CA ALA A 18 -13.89 -11.30 4.18
C ALA A 18 -14.72 -10.52 5.18
N ASP A 19 -14.75 -9.20 5.01
CA ASP A 19 -15.64 -8.27 5.68
C ASP A 19 -16.20 -7.23 4.70
N ASP A 20 -16.80 -6.17 5.22
CA ASP A 20 -17.38 -5.10 4.39
C ASP A 20 -16.33 -4.23 3.68
N LYS A 21 -15.05 -4.31 4.12
CA LYS A 21 -13.92 -3.61 3.48
C LYS A 21 -13.32 -4.41 2.33
N GLY A 22 -13.44 -5.75 2.37
CA GLY A 22 -12.92 -6.63 1.34
C GLY A 22 -12.39 -7.96 1.86
N LEU A 23 -11.40 -8.51 1.17
CA LEU A 23 -10.75 -9.79 1.47
C LEU A 23 -9.43 -9.55 2.20
N TRP A 24 -9.29 -10.11 3.39
CA TRP A 24 -8.11 -10.05 4.20
C TRP A 24 -7.36 -11.37 4.18
N HIS A 25 -6.02 -11.31 4.07
CA HIS A 25 -5.12 -12.45 4.26
C HIS A 25 -4.46 -12.35 5.63
N HIS A 26 -4.79 -13.27 6.53
CA HIS A 26 -4.17 -13.42 7.83
C HIS A 26 -3.01 -14.40 7.74
N ILE A 27 -1.80 -13.94 8.02
CA ILE A 27 -0.57 -14.71 7.89
C ILE A 27 -0.21 -15.31 9.25
N TYR A 28 -0.02 -16.63 9.25
CA TYR A 28 0.52 -17.34 10.40
C TYR A 28 2.04 -17.45 10.28
N HIS A 29 2.75 -16.89 11.23
CA HIS A 29 4.20 -16.95 11.29
C HIS A 29 4.65 -18.14 12.10
N HIS A 30 5.13 -19.18 11.44
CA HIS A 30 5.54 -20.43 12.07
C HIS A 30 6.70 -20.27 13.05
N HIS A 31 7.58 -19.30 12.81
CA HIS A 31 8.70 -19.01 13.73
C HIS A 31 8.21 -18.46 15.06
N SER A 32 7.31 -17.46 15.05
CA SER A 32 6.74 -16.87 16.27
C SER A 32 5.54 -17.65 16.83
N GLY A 33 4.91 -18.48 16.02
CA GLY A 33 3.70 -19.21 16.38
C GLY A 33 2.46 -18.34 16.52
N LYS A 34 2.41 -17.19 15.84
CA LYS A 34 1.36 -16.17 15.99
C LYS A 34 0.81 -15.68 14.65
N TYR A 35 -0.39 -15.09 14.70
CA TYR A 35 -0.97 -14.28 13.65
C TYR A 35 -0.67 -12.81 13.98
N ASP A 36 0.38 -12.25 13.42
CA ASP A 36 0.83 -10.89 13.69
C ASP A 36 0.70 -9.97 12.47
N SER A 37 0.22 -10.50 11.35
CA SER A 37 0.02 -9.76 10.11
C SER A 37 -1.31 -10.09 9.46
N ALA A 38 -2.05 -9.06 9.04
CA ALA A 38 -3.23 -9.17 8.21
C ALA A 38 -3.20 -8.07 7.13
N TYR A 39 -3.38 -8.47 5.88
CA TYR A 39 -3.34 -7.57 4.74
C TYR A 39 -4.66 -7.58 3.98
N LEU A 40 -5.17 -6.39 3.66
CA LEU A 40 -6.30 -6.24 2.75
C LEU A 40 -5.82 -6.52 1.32
N ILE A 41 -6.28 -7.63 0.75
CA ILE A 41 -5.88 -8.10 -0.59
C ILE A 41 -6.63 -7.32 -1.69
N GLY A 42 -7.90 -7.00 -1.43
CA GLY A 42 -8.73 -6.31 -2.39
C GLY A 42 -10.22 -6.59 -2.18
N LYS A 43 -10.99 -6.45 -3.25
CA LYS A 43 -12.43 -6.68 -3.22
C LYS A 43 -12.73 -8.16 -2.91
N LYS A 44 -13.71 -8.40 -2.04
CA LYS A 44 -14.20 -9.74 -1.74
C LYS A 44 -14.81 -10.39 -2.99
N PRO A 45 -14.39 -11.62 -3.37
CA PRO A 45 -15.10 -12.44 -4.34
C PRO A 45 -16.55 -12.70 -3.90
N SER A 46 -17.48 -12.71 -4.86
CA SER A 46 -18.92 -12.83 -4.56
C SER A 46 -19.30 -14.14 -3.89
N PHE A 47 -18.55 -15.20 -4.13
CA PHE A 47 -18.79 -16.53 -3.54
C PHE A 47 -18.30 -16.67 -2.10
N LEU A 48 -17.47 -15.73 -1.57
CA LEU A 48 -17.01 -15.76 -0.19
C LEU A 48 -18.00 -15.03 0.74
N LYS A 49 -18.25 -15.62 1.90
CA LYS A 49 -19.13 -15.06 2.94
C LYS A 49 -18.30 -14.27 3.95
N ASN A 50 -18.86 -13.16 4.46
CA ASN A 50 -18.22 -12.37 5.52
C ASN A 50 -18.08 -13.21 6.81
N GLY A 51 -16.95 -13.03 7.49
CA GLY A 51 -16.68 -13.68 8.77
C GLY A 51 -16.31 -15.16 8.70
N VAL A 52 -16.29 -15.76 7.50
CA VAL A 52 -15.94 -17.17 7.29
C VAL A 52 -14.48 -17.29 6.89
N LYS A 53 -13.76 -18.25 7.48
CA LYS A 53 -12.38 -18.56 7.11
C LYS A 53 -12.33 -19.43 5.87
N TYR A 54 -11.45 -19.07 4.96
CA TYR A 54 -11.12 -19.82 3.77
C TYR A 54 -9.61 -20.03 3.67
N TYR A 55 -9.20 -21.03 2.94
CA TYR A 55 -7.80 -21.39 2.75
C TYR A 55 -7.46 -21.35 1.26
N SER A 56 -6.25 -20.92 0.94
CA SER A 56 -5.73 -20.89 -0.43
C SER A 56 -4.21 -20.99 -0.38
N THR A 57 -3.63 -21.78 -1.27
CA THR A 57 -2.18 -21.89 -1.43
C THR A 57 -1.62 -20.97 -2.50
N ASP A 58 -2.48 -20.54 -3.43
CA ASP A 58 -2.10 -19.70 -4.57
C ASP A 58 -2.73 -18.29 -4.54
N GLY A 59 -3.57 -18.01 -3.52
CA GLY A 59 -4.29 -16.75 -3.40
C GLY A 59 -5.46 -16.60 -4.38
N ALA A 60 -5.75 -17.61 -5.19
CA ALA A 60 -6.79 -17.58 -6.23
C ALA A 60 -7.87 -18.64 -6.02
N LYS A 61 -7.49 -19.87 -5.67
CA LYS A 61 -8.40 -21.00 -5.42
C LYS A 61 -8.69 -21.10 -3.94
N PHE A 62 -9.96 -20.93 -3.57
CA PHE A 62 -10.41 -20.89 -2.19
C PHE A 62 -11.10 -22.18 -1.78
N TYR A 63 -10.78 -22.66 -0.58
CA TYR A 63 -11.29 -23.88 0.03
C TYR A 63 -11.86 -23.55 1.41
N ASP A 64 -12.88 -24.26 1.84
CA ASP A 64 -13.41 -24.18 3.19
C ASP A 64 -12.52 -24.92 4.22
N THR A 65 -12.94 -24.92 5.48
CA THR A 65 -12.23 -25.60 6.58
C THR A 65 -12.17 -27.11 6.43
N ASN A 66 -13.01 -27.71 5.58
CA ASN A 66 -13.03 -29.14 5.29
C ASN A 66 -12.22 -29.50 4.04
N GLY A 67 -11.59 -28.51 3.39
CA GLY A 67 -10.85 -28.68 2.15
C GLY A 67 -11.75 -28.76 0.90
N THR A 68 -13.02 -28.37 1.00
CA THR A 68 -13.94 -28.33 -0.14
C THR A 68 -13.64 -27.09 -0.98
N PHE A 69 -13.47 -27.25 -2.28
CA PHE A 69 -13.32 -26.14 -3.21
C PHE A 69 -14.58 -25.28 -3.25
N ILE A 70 -14.42 -23.97 -3.04
CA ILE A 70 -15.53 -22.99 -2.99
C ILE A 70 -15.59 -22.15 -4.23
N GLY A 71 -14.44 -21.78 -4.81
CA GLY A 71 -14.40 -20.98 -6.02
C GLY A 71 -13.02 -20.43 -6.32
N GLU A 72 -12.88 -19.78 -7.48
CA GLU A 72 -11.64 -19.18 -7.94
C GLU A 72 -11.85 -17.72 -8.28
N SER A 73 -10.94 -16.86 -7.82
CA SER A 73 -10.90 -15.44 -8.14
C SER A 73 -9.49 -14.91 -7.93
N TYR A 74 -9.02 -14.12 -8.89
CA TYR A 74 -7.69 -13.50 -8.82
C TYR A 74 -7.78 -12.11 -8.20
N ALA A 75 -6.76 -11.75 -7.40
CA ALA A 75 -6.62 -10.39 -6.91
C ALA A 75 -6.30 -9.47 -8.09
N TYR A 76 -7.25 -8.59 -8.42
CA TYR A 76 -7.22 -7.77 -9.63
C TYR A 76 -5.89 -7.03 -9.82
N PHE A 77 -5.41 -6.36 -8.76
CA PHE A 77 -4.20 -5.52 -8.84
C PHE A 77 -2.89 -6.30 -9.03
N GLN A 78 -2.85 -7.59 -8.75
CA GLN A 78 -1.65 -8.43 -8.99
C GLN A 78 -1.37 -8.65 -10.48
N TYR A 79 -2.39 -8.50 -11.32
CA TYR A 79 -2.32 -8.84 -12.74
C TYR A 79 -2.49 -7.63 -13.66
N VAL A 80 -2.73 -6.44 -13.08
CA VAL A 80 -2.81 -5.20 -13.84
C VAL A 80 -1.41 -4.67 -14.12
N SER A 81 -1.08 -4.47 -15.39
CA SER A 81 0.19 -3.86 -15.77
C SER A 81 0.28 -2.43 -15.22
N PRO A 82 1.39 -2.05 -14.60
CA PRO A 82 1.60 -0.67 -14.15
C PRO A 82 1.72 0.33 -15.32
N ARG A 83 1.70 -0.15 -16.56
CA ARG A 83 1.74 0.68 -17.77
C ARG A 83 0.37 0.94 -18.39
N VAL A 84 -0.70 0.36 -17.84
CA VAL A 84 -2.06 0.67 -18.27
C VAL A 84 -2.50 1.98 -17.58
N PRO A 85 -2.86 3.03 -18.31
CA PRO A 85 -3.31 4.28 -17.71
C PRO A 85 -4.53 4.08 -16.81
N THR A 86 -4.60 4.81 -15.70
CA THR A 86 -5.80 4.80 -14.87
C THR A 86 -6.93 5.59 -15.50
N SER A 87 -8.16 5.14 -15.31
CA SER A 87 -9.36 5.88 -15.72
C SER A 87 -9.68 7.07 -14.81
N TYR A 88 -9.08 7.17 -13.64
CA TYR A 88 -9.29 8.29 -12.74
C TYR A 88 -8.69 9.57 -13.29
N SER A 89 -9.48 10.65 -13.20
CA SER A 89 -9.04 12.01 -13.53
C SER A 89 -8.12 12.59 -12.44
N ALA A 90 -7.40 13.65 -12.78
CA ALA A 90 -6.60 14.40 -11.80
C ALA A 90 -7.43 14.87 -10.59
N ALA A 91 -8.65 15.36 -10.84
CA ALA A 91 -9.55 15.81 -9.78
C ALA A 91 -10.00 14.67 -8.85
N GLU A 92 -10.28 13.48 -9.39
CA GLU A 92 -10.63 12.31 -8.58
C GLU A 92 -9.46 11.83 -7.73
N LEU A 93 -8.23 11.86 -8.27
CA LEU A 93 -7.03 11.56 -7.51
C LEU A 93 -6.83 12.57 -6.37
N ASP A 94 -7.02 13.87 -6.63
CA ASP A 94 -6.93 14.91 -5.60
C ASP A 94 -8.01 14.77 -4.53
N GLN A 95 -9.22 14.43 -4.90
CA GLN A 95 -10.31 14.15 -3.94
C GLN A 95 -9.97 12.94 -3.05
N TYR A 96 -9.44 11.88 -3.62
CA TYR A 96 -8.99 10.71 -2.86
C TYR A 96 -7.88 11.10 -1.88
N ILE A 97 -6.84 11.78 -2.34
CA ILE A 97 -5.73 12.25 -1.50
C ILE A 97 -6.26 13.10 -0.35
N ALA A 98 -7.11 14.08 -0.63
CA ALA A 98 -7.68 14.96 0.38
C ALA A 98 -8.47 14.19 1.43
N LYS A 99 -9.28 13.22 1.02
CA LYS A 99 -10.06 12.35 1.91
C LYS A 99 -9.16 11.51 2.82
N GLU A 100 -8.12 10.91 2.27
CA GLU A 100 -7.18 10.09 3.03
C GLU A 100 -6.40 10.93 4.05
N LEU A 101 -5.87 12.08 3.64
CA LEU A 101 -5.16 13.00 4.55
C LEU A 101 -6.08 13.48 5.67
N GLN A 102 -7.34 13.82 5.37
CA GLN A 102 -8.33 14.20 6.38
C GLN A 102 -8.63 13.06 7.35
N SER A 103 -8.74 11.83 6.84
CA SER A 103 -8.96 10.64 7.68
C SER A 103 -7.79 10.40 8.63
N LYS A 104 -6.56 10.54 8.13
CA LYS A 104 -5.34 10.42 8.95
C LYS A 104 -5.26 11.49 10.02
N GLU A 105 -5.50 12.75 9.67
CA GLU A 105 -5.50 13.86 10.61
C GLU A 105 -6.54 13.67 11.73
N LYS A 106 -7.75 13.23 11.37
CA LYS A 106 -8.82 12.93 12.33
C LYS A 106 -8.55 11.71 13.23
N SER A 107 -7.58 10.88 12.90
CA SER A 107 -7.22 9.71 13.73
C SER A 107 -6.68 10.07 15.12
N GLY A 108 -6.28 11.32 15.31
CA GLY A 108 -5.68 11.81 16.57
C GLY A 108 -4.22 11.38 16.76
N ASN A 109 -3.63 10.66 15.81
CA ASN A 109 -2.21 10.31 15.87
C ASN A 109 -1.38 11.57 15.57
N THR A 110 -0.52 11.96 16.49
CA THR A 110 0.34 13.15 16.40
C THR A 110 1.22 13.18 15.14
N LYS A 111 1.59 12.01 14.61
CA LYS A 111 2.35 11.87 13.35
C LYS A 111 1.62 12.51 12.17
N TYR A 112 0.29 12.47 12.17
CA TYR A 112 -0.53 13.02 11.09
C TYR A 112 -1.13 14.39 11.42
N ALA A 113 -0.63 15.05 12.47
CA ALA A 113 -1.07 16.39 12.80
C ALA A 113 -0.81 17.36 11.62
N ASN A 114 -1.88 18.03 11.18
CA ASN A 114 -1.88 18.92 10.01
C ASN A 114 -1.54 18.21 8.67
N ALA A 115 -1.87 16.93 8.51
CA ALA A 115 -1.61 16.20 7.27
C ALA A 115 -2.29 16.86 6.06
N THR A 116 -3.49 17.42 6.23
CA THR A 116 -4.22 18.13 5.18
C THR A 116 -3.54 19.40 4.66
N THR A 117 -2.58 19.94 5.41
CA THR A 117 -1.83 21.14 5.03
C THR A 117 -0.36 20.89 4.75
N LYS A 118 0.25 19.94 5.45
CA LYS A 118 1.69 19.66 5.39
C LYS A 118 2.09 18.60 4.36
N SER A 119 1.19 17.67 4.05
CA SER A 119 1.55 16.58 3.14
C SER A 119 1.83 17.11 1.73
N PRO A 120 3.00 16.80 1.15
CA PRO A 120 3.33 17.14 -0.22
C PRO A 120 2.53 16.32 -1.25
N LEU A 121 1.75 15.32 -0.82
CA LEU A 121 0.83 14.60 -1.71
C LEU A 121 -0.37 15.47 -2.12
N LYS A 122 -0.70 16.51 -1.36
CA LYS A 122 -1.86 17.36 -1.62
C LYS A 122 -1.75 18.05 -2.99
N GLY A 123 -2.77 17.88 -3.84
CA GLY A 123 -2.85 18.53 -5.15
C GLY A 123 -1.96 17.89 -6.22
N LEU A 124 -1.46 16.67 -6.02
CA LEU A 124 -0.60 16.00 -7.01
C LEU A 124 -1.35 15.38 -8.19
N GLY A 125 -2.68 15.42 -8.24
CA GLY A 125 -3.47 14.76 -9.26
C GLY A 125 -3.06 15.14 -10.68
N ALA A 126 -2.88 16.42 -10.97
CA ALA A 126 -2.45 16.89 -12.30
C ALA A 126 -1.02 16.43 -12.64
N THR A 127 -0.08 16.54 -11.70
CA THR A 127 1.30 16.08 -11.85
C THR A 127 1.35 14.57 -12.14
N LEU A 128 0.60 13.78 -11.38
CA LEU A 128 0.53 12.32 -11.57
C LEU A 128 -0.01 11.94 -12.95
N LYS A 129 -1.02 12.65 -13.45
CA LYS A 129 -1.58 12.42 -14.79
C LYS A 129 -0.61 12.85 -15.91
N THR A 130 0.13 13.92 -15.71
CA THR A 130 1.19 14.33 -16.64
C THR A 130 2.29 13.26 -16.72
N ILE A 131 2.77 12.77 -15.57
CA ILE A 131 3.79 11.72 -15.51
C ILE A 131 3.27 10.40 -16.11
N GLU A 132 2.01 10.05 -15.88
CA GLU A 132 1.37 8.88 -16.51
C GLU A 132 1.47 8.97 -18.04
N GLN A 133 1.20 10.13 -18.62
CA GLN A 133 1.25 10.36 -20.06
C GLN A 133 2.69 10.32 -20.59
N GLU A 134 3.62 10.98 -19.91
CA GLU A 134 5.01 11.12 -20.36
C GLU A 134 5.84 9.85 -20.16
N LYS A 135 5.65 9.16 -19.04
CA LYS A 135 6.47 8.00 -18.64
C LYS A 135 5.76 6.67 -18.86
N ASN A 136 4.50 6.70 -19.27
CA ASN A 136 3.69 5.48 -19.47
C ASN A 136 3.65 4.59 -18.21
N ILE A 137 3.43 5.22 -17.05
CA ILE A 137 3.29 4.56 -15.74
C ILE A 137 1.98 4.99 -15.12
N ASN A 138 1.15 4.05 -14.70
CA ASN A 138 -0.16 4.28 -14.11
C ASN A 138 -0.11 5.25 -12.92
N ALA A 139 -0.87 6.35 -12.98
CA ALA A 139 -0.88 7.40 -11.95
C ALA A 139 -1.34 6.88 -10.58
N LEU A 140 -2.30 5.94 -10.55
CA LEU A 140 -2.77 5.33 -9.31
C LEU A 140 -1.70 4.43 -8.68
N PHE A 141 -0.90 3.74 -9.50
CA PHE A 141 0.23 2.95 -9.02
C PHE A 141 1.29 3.85 -8.36
N ILE A 142 1.67 4.94 -9.03
CA ILE A 142 2.64 5.92 -8.47
C ILE A 142 2.11 6.50 -7.16
N LEU A 143 0.83 6.92 -7.12
CA LEU A 143 0.21 7.47 -5.92
C LEU A 143 0.20 6.47 -4.77
N SER A 144 -0.17 5.23 -5.04
CA SER A 144 -0.22 4.17 -4.02
C SER A 144 1.16 3.91 -3.42
N LEU A 145 2.19 3.86 -4.25
CA LEU A 145 3.58 3.70 -3.82
C LEU A 145 4.04 4.92 -3.01
N ALA A 146 3.78 6.14 -3.49
CA ALA A 146 4.11 7.37 -2.78
C ALA A 146 3.45 7.45 -1.40
N ILE A 147 2.18 7.06 -1.28
CA ILE A 147 1.47 6.98 -0.01
C ILE A 147 2.16 5.99 0.94
N HIS A 148 2.51 4.80 0.44
CA HIS A 148 3.12 3.74 1.24
C HIS A 148 4.52 4.14 1.74
N GLU A 149 5.40 4.56 0.85
CA GLU A 149 6.80 4.85 1.15
C GLU A 149 6.97 6.14 1.97
N SER A 150 6.12 7.13 1.77
CA SER A 150 6.21 8.40 2.49
C SER A 150 5.31 8.50 3.72
N ASP A 151 4.56 7.44 4.04
CA ASP A 151 3.55 7.44 5.08
C ASP A 151 2.58 8.64 4.94
N TYR A 152 1.86 8.65 3.83
CA TYR A 152 0.94 9.73 3.45
C TYR A 152 1.63 11.09 3.25
N GLY A 153 2.89 11.10 2.84
CA GLY A 153 3.68 12.31 2.73
C GLY A 153 4.09 12.92 4.07
N MET A 154 3.86 12.21 5.17
CA MET A 154 4.14 12.72 6.52
C MET A 154 5.49 12.27 7.07
N SER A 155 6.25 11.47 6.31
CA SER A 155 7.64 11.16 6.66
C SER A 155 8.50 12.44 6.58
N CYS A 156 9.52 12.51 7.42
CA CYS A 156 10.43 13.64 7.45
C CYS A 156 11.14 13.86 6.10
N HIS A 157 11.52 12.78 5.41
CA HIS A 157 12.14 12.88 4.07
C HIS A 157 11.18 13.42 3.02
N ALA A 158 9.89 13.05 3.09
CA ALA A 158 8.88 13.60 2.19
C ALA A 158 8.70 15.10 2.37
N GLN A 159 8.67 15.59 3.62
CA GLN A 159 8.40 16.99 3.93
C GLN A 159 9.61 17.91 3.74
N ASN A 160 10.80 17.45 4.14
CA ASN A 160 11.98 18.30 4.17
C ASN A 160 12.88 18.13 2.94
N TYR A 161 12.81 16.98 2.26
CA TYR A 161 13.69 16.66 1.14
C TYR A 161 12.94 16.42 -0.17
N ASN A 162 11.63 16.64 -0.22
CA ASN A 162 10.75 16.30 -1.35
C ASN A 162 10.92 14.82 -1.80
N ASN A 163 11.27 13.94 -0.88
CA ASN A 163 11.61 12.55 -1.15
C ASN A 163 10.49 11.62 -0.67
N LEU A 164 9.57 11.31 -1.58
CA LEU A 164 8.41 10.46 -1.31
C LEU A 164 8.77 8.97 -1.24
N PHE A 165 9.84 8.55 -1.93
CA PHE A 165 10.16 7.13 -2.12
C PHE A 165 11.38 6.66 -1.31
N GLY A 166 11.94 7.52 -0.46
CA GLY A 166 13.13 7.17 0.32
C GLY A 166 14.39 6.94 -0.53
N LEU A 167 14.46 7.52 -1.73
CA LEU A 167 15.59 7.35 -2.63
C LEU A 167 16.86 7.88 -2.00
N TYR A 168 17.96 7.12 -2.12
CA TYR A 168 19.27 7.45 -1.52
C TYR A 168 19.27 7.62 0.01
N VAL A 169 18.25 7.10 0.70
CA VAL A 169 18.19 7.01 2.17
C VAL A 169 18.70 5.64 2.58
N THR A 170 19.64 5.59 3.53
CA THR A 170 20.20 4.34 4.05
C THR A 170 19.67 4.03 5.44
N ASP A 171 19.50 2.74 5.77
CA ASP A 171 18.90 2.28 7.04
C ASP A 171 19.75 2.61 8.29
N SER A 172 21.03 2.89 8.10
CA SER A 172 21.96 2.91 9.22
C SER A 172 22.29 4.28 9.82
N ASN A 173 22.07 5.41 9.12
CA ASN A 173 22.49 6.73 9.61
C ASN A 173 21.81 7.95 8.97
N ASP A 174 20.74 7.78 8.23
CA ASP A 174 20.08 8.92 7.60
C ASP A 174 19.03 9.56 8.51
N ALA A 175 19.50 10.12 9.63
CA ALA A 175 18.65 10.97 10.44
C ALA A 175 18.07 12.07 9.56
N CYS A 176 16.77 12.15 9.51
CA CYS A 176 16.13 13.28 8.88
C CYS A 176 16.34 14.52 9.73
N SER A 177 16.92 15.56 9.14
CA SER A 177 17.21 16.83 9.81
C SER A 177 16.27 17.92 9.30
N THR A 178 15.86 18.81 10.19
CA THR A 178 15.21 20.07 9.82
C THR A 178 16.20 21.05 9.19
N ASN A 179 17.50 20.84 9.42
CA ASN A 179 18.56 21.55 8.71
C ASN A 179 18.91 20.79 7.45
N VAL A 180 18.20 21.10 6.36
CA VAL A 180 18.23 20.37 5.10
C VAL A 180 19.50 20.65 4.33
N ASP A 181 20.30 19.61 4.06
CA ASP A 181 21.38 19.68 3.09
C ASP A 181 20.84 19.49 1.67
N THR A 182 20.72 20.59 0.93
CA THR A 182 20.23 20.60 -0.45
C THR A 182 21.25 20.05 -1.46
N SER A 183 22.48 19.78 -1.04
CA SER A 183 23.50 19.11 -1.88
C SER A 183 23.47 17.59 -1.74
N ALA A 184 22.76 17.07 -0.74
CA ALA A 184 22.64 15.65 -0.52
C ALA A 184 21.85 14.97 -1.66
N LYS A 185 22.28 13.79 -2.11
CA LYS A 185 21.60 13.02 -3.19
C LYS A 185 20.13 12.71 -2.89
N LYS A 186 19.76 12.62 -1.63
CA LYS A 186 18.39 12.37 -1.18
C LYS A 186 17.47 13.59 -1.25
N TYR A 187 18.01 14.79 -1.51
CA TYR A 187 17.24 16.01 -1.70
C TYR A 187 16.79 16.16 -3.15
N PHE A 188 15.52 16.43 -3.36
CA PHE A 188 14.93 16.74 -4.65
C PHE A 188 14.40 18.18 -4.63
N LYS A 189 14.56 18.90 -5.73
CA LYS A 189 14.11 20.30 -5.84
C LYS A 189 12.59 20.43 -5.80
N SER A 190 11.90 19.36 -6.26
CA SER A 190 10.45 19.29 -6.24
C SER A 190 9.99 17.83 -6.12
N ILE A 191 8.69 17.65 -5.85
CA ILE A 191 8.07 16.34 -5.87
C ILE A 191 8.06 15.73 -7.28
N GLU A 192 7.88 16.55 -8.31
CA GLU A 192 7.93 16.12 -9.71
C GLU A 192 9.29 15.52 -10.05
N GLU A 193 10.40 16.15 -9.61
CA GLU A 193 11.75 15.61 -9.80
C GLU A 193 11.95 14.26 -9.08
N ASN A 194 11.32 14.07 -7.93
CA ASN A 194 11.41 12.81 -7.18
C ASN A 194 10.63 11.66 -7.85
N ILE A 195 9.54 11.97 -8.56
CA ILE A 195 8.69 10.97 -9.20
C ILE A 195 9.23 10.59 -10.59
N THR A 196 9.95 11.45 -11.28
CA THR A 196 10.44 11.25 -12.65
C THR A 196 11.83 10.64 -12.74
#